data_f11e979c8cc2dde5e233c733f3f99e74
#
_entry.id   f11e979c8cc2dde5e233c733f3f99e74
#
_cell.length_a   1.000
_cell.length_b   1.000
_cell.length_c   1.000
_cell.angle_alpha   90.00
_cell.angle_beta   90.00
_cell.angle_gamma   90.00
#
_symmetry.space_group_name_H-M   'P 1'
#
loop_
_entity.id
_entity.type
_entity.pdbx_description
1 polymer ?
#
loop_
_entity_poly.entity_id
_entity_poly.type
_entity_poly.pdbx_seq_one_letter_code
_entity_poly.pdbx_strand_id
1 'polypeptide(L)'
;MGMSYQEYVEVYNAVFRKIKTLGENEDEVRREIKRARDYDLESSVVDKALNYGDFIWVESEKLKGMGWEENKKLRELGLFSEAGRWLLEDRFIFPVKDMLGNVIALIGWYPDDKKYITTPSAYFSKKCLFFGMEMLGMQNRPKVTFIVEGIFDRLMLVALGFPCLAEMGITSSAEKESIYGFFKRVYGIPDNDKVGRRVMNEDEWNLPRGSSYIFWEDSSVKDIDDMFKNYEPESIKDVLLEAVKQKERKIEI
;
A
#
# COMPACT_ATOMS: atom_id res chain seq x y z
N MET A 1 -26.38 -5.13 -17.71
CA MET A 1 -26.18 -3.98 -16.81
C MET A 1 -25.08 -4.35 -15.85
N GLY A 2 -24.04 -3.53 -15.72
CA GLY A 2 -22.97 -3.75 -14.77
C GLY A 2 -23.44 -3.51 -13.33
N MET A 3 -22.72 -4.05 -12.39
CA MET A 3 -22.90 -3.84 -10.95
C MET A 3 -22.72 -2.34 -10.62
N SER A 4 -23.57 -1.76 -9.77
CA SER A 4 -23.37 -0.40 -9.26
C SER A 4 -22.17 -0.31 -8.33
N TYR A 5 -21.60 0.89 -8.12
CA TYR A 5 -20.51 1.08 -7.17
C TYR A 5 -20.86 0.62 -5.75
N GLN A 6 -22.07 0.91 -5.29
CA GLN A 6 -22.50 0.50 -3.96
C GLN A 6 -22.57 -1.03 -3.82
N GLU A 7 -23.18 -1.72 -4.79
CA GLU A 7 -23.19 -3.20 -4.78
C GLU A 7 -21.78 -3.79 -4.84
N TYR A 8 -20.91 -3.18 -5.64
CA TYR A 8 -19.51 -3.55 -5.74
C TYR A 8 -18.79 -3.47 -4.37
N VAL A 9 -18.92 -2.33 -3.70
CA VAL A 9 -18.36 -2.09 -2.36
C VAL A 9 -18.91 -3.08 -1.34
N GLU A 10 -20.23 -3.32 -1.34
CA GLU A 10 -20.87 -4.28 -0.43
C GLU A 10 -20.30 -5.69 -0.59
N VAL A 11 -20.12 -6.13 -1.85
CA VAL A 11 -19.55 -7.46 -2.13
C VAL A 11 -18.09 -7.55 -1.67
N TYR A 12 -17.23 -6.56 -1.97
CA TYR A 12 -15.84 -6.60 -1.55
C TYR A 12 -15.69 -6.55 -0.03
N ASN A 13 -16.46 -5.70 0.66
CA ASN A 13 -16.48 -5.66 2.10
C ASN A 13 -16.95 -6.99 2.73
N ALA A 14 -17.97 -7.64 2.13
CA ALA A 14 -18.45 -8.94 2.61
C ALA A 14 -17.40 -10.03 2.40
N VAL A 15 -16.78 -10.07 1.22
CA VAL A 15 -15.68 -11.01 0.90
C VAL A 15 -14.53 -10.82 1.88
N PHE A 16 -14.06 -9.58 2.06
CA PHE A 16 -12.94 -9.28 2.94
C PHE A 16 -13.22 -9.68 4.39
N ARG A 17 -14.39 -9.31 4.94
CA ARG A 17 -14.79 -9.73 6.28
C ARG A 17 -14.81 -11.24 6.44
N LYS A 18 -15.32 -11.95 5.42
CA LYS A 18 -15.40 -13.40 5.48
C LYS A 18 -14.03 -14.06 5.40
N ILE A 19 -13.15 -13.58 4.51
CA ILE A 19 -11.75 -14.04 4.44
C ILE A 19 -11.07 -13.82 5.81
N LYS A 20 -11.27 -12.66 6.42
CA LYS A 20 -10.71 -12.35 7.73
C LYS A 20 -11.16 -13.31 8.84
N THR A 21 -12.42 -13.78 8.80
CA THR A 21 -12.90 -14.79 9.77
C THR A 21 -12.37 -16.21 9.53
N LEU A 22 -11.84 -16.49 8.34
CA LEU A 22 -11.25 -17.79 7.96
C LEU A 22 -9.73 -17.79 8.07
N GLY A 23 -9.15 -16.61 8.16
CA GLY A 23 -7.70 -16.41 8.16
C GLY A 23 -7.00 -17.04 9.37
N GLU A 24 -5.71 -17.24 9.21
CA GLU A 24 -4.83 -17.67 10.28
C GLU A 24 -4.70 -16.58 11.36
N ASN A 25 -4.12 -16.99 12.50
CA ASN A 25 -3.86 -16.08 13.61
C ASN A 25 -3.02 -14.88 13.14
N GLU A 26 -3.43 -13.66 13.47
CA GLU A 26 -2.78 -12.42 13.02
C GLU A 26 -1.30 -12.34 13.45
N ASP A 27 -0.95 -12.87 14.63
CA ASP A 27 0.45 -12.91 15.09
C ASP A 27 1.30 -13.85 14.25
N GLU A 28 0.72 -14.97 13.82
CA GLU A 28 1.39 -15.94 12.95
C GLU A 28 1.61 -15.35 11.55
N VAL A 29 0.58 -14.72 11.00
CA VAL A 29 0.66 -14.00 9.73
C VAL A 29 1.76 -12.93 9.77
N ARG A 30 1.82 -12.11 10.81
CA ARG A 30 2.88 -11.10 10.99
C ARG A 30 4.26 -11.73 11.06
N ARG A 31 4.42 -12.81 11.81
CA ARG A 31 5.70 -13.52 11.95
C ARG A 31 6.19 -14.06 10.61
N GLU A 32 5.31 -14.65 9.81
CA GLU A 32 5.67 -15.16 8.48
C GLU A 32 6.04 -14.03 7.51
N ILE A 33 5.32 -12.90 7.53
CA ILE A 33 5.69 -11.73 6.74
C ILE A 33 7.07 -11.18 7.17
N LYS A 34 7.34 -11.10 8.48
CA LYS A 34 8.65 -10.66 8.99
C LYS A 34 9.77 -11.57 8.46
N ARG A 35 9.60 -12.90 8.51
CA ARG A 35 10.57 -13.85 7.96
C ARG A 35 10.77 -13.68 6.47
N ALA A 36 9.70 -13.59 5.71
CA ALA A 36 9.75 -13.47 4.26
C ALA A 36 10.37 -12.14 3.77
N ARG A 37 10.30 -11.10 4.60
CA ARG A 37 10.84 -9.77 4.32
C ARG A 37 12.20 -9.53 4.98
N ASP A 38 12.72 -10.48 5.77
CA ASP A 38 13.96 -10.36 6.51
C ASP A 38 13.98 -9.21 7.53
N TYR A 39 12.83 -9.01 8.19
CA TYR A 39 12.73 -8.04 9.29
C TYR A 39 13.13 -8.65 10.64
N ASP A 40 13.56 -7.81 11.56
CA ASP A 40 13.72 -8.20 12.96
C ASP A 40 12.38 -8.72 13.53
N LEU A 41 12.40 -9.96 14.02
CA LEU A 41 11.23 -10.64 14.56
C LEU A 41 10.68 -9.97 15.83
N GLU A 42 11.53 -9.31 16.59
CA GLU A 42 11.19 -8.64 17.85
C GLU A 42 10.84 -7.15 17.65
N SER A 43 10.94 -6.61 16.43
CA SER A 43 10.65 -5.21 16.16
C SER A 43 9.16 -4.88 16.34
N SER A 44 8.85 -4.11 17.37
CA SER A 44 7.50 -3.61 17.65
C SER A 44 7.01 -2.58 16.62
N VAL A 45 7.93 -1.85 15.98
CA VAL A 45 7.60 -0.90 14.92
C VAL A 45 7.17 -1.63 13.66
N VAL A 46 7.84 -2.73 13.32
CA VAL A 46 7.42 -3.59 12.21
C VAL A 46 6.06 -4.23 12.50
N ASP A 47 5.80 -4.70 13.73
CA ASP A 47 4.46 -5.19 14.10
C ASP A 47 3.39 -4.13 13.93
N LYS A 48 3.67 -2.91 14.37
CA LYS A 48 2.78 -1.77 14.17
C LYS A 48 2.53 -1.49 12.68
N ALA A 49 3.58 -1.55 11.85
CA ALA A 49 3.47 -1.39 10.40
C ALA A 49 2.56 -2.45 9.77
N LEU A 50 2.79 -3.70 10.11
CA LEU A 50 2.01 -4.82 9.57
C LEU A 50 0.53 -4.78 10.02
N ASN A 51 0.24 -4.27 11.22
CA ASN A 51 -1.13 -4.04 11.67
C ASN A 51 -1.89 -3.03 10.79
N TYR A 52 -1.21 -2.01 10.27
CA TYR A 52 -1.82 -1.07 9.30
C TYR A 52 -2.11 -1.73 7.94
N GLY A 53 -1.42 -2.81 7.61
CA GLY A 53 -1.63 -3.56 6.36
C GLY A 53 -2.90 -4.39 6.37
N ASP A 54 -3.42 -4.72 7.55
CA ASP A 54 -4.61 -5.57 7.73
C ASP A 54 -4.46 -6.91 6.96
N PHE A 55 -3.25 -7.51 7.04
CA PHE A 55 -2.88 -8.71 6.31
C PHE A 55 -3.64 -9.94 6.77
N ILE A 56 -4.02 -10.78 5.82
CA ILE A 56 -4.71 -12.06 6.06
C ILE A 56 -4.00 -13.14 5.26
N TRP A 57 -3.84 -14.31 5.86
CA TRP A 57 -3.51 -15.54 5.17
C TRP A 57 -4.65 -16.52 5.33
N VAL A 58 -5.13 -17.12 4.23
CA VAL A 58 -6.18 -18.14 4.24
C VAL A 58 -5.74 -19.32 3.42
N GLU A 59 -5.78 -20.50 4.01
CA GLU A 59 -5.55 -21.74 3.28
C GLU A 59 -6.59 -21.95 2.19
N SER A 60 -6.15 -22.32 1.01
CA SER A 60 -7.01 -22.56 -0.16
C SER A 60 -8.15 -23.54 0.12
N GLU A 61 -7.91 -24.56 0.94
CA GLU A 61 -8.92 -25.57 1.30
C GLU A 61 -10.10 -24.96 2.08
N LYS A 62 -9.83 -23.96 2.95
CA LYS A 62 -10.89 -23.25 3.67
C LYS A 62 -11.80 -22.45 2.74
N LEU A 63 -11.26 -21.93 1.64
CA LEU A 63 -12.02 -21.20 0.63
C LEU A 63 -12.83 -22.13 -0.28
N LYS A 64 -12.29 -23.28 -0.68
CA LYS A 64 -12.98 -24.26 -1.51
C LYS A 64 -14.29 -24.77 -0.91
N GLY A 65 -14.33 -24.97 0.41
CA GLY A 65 -15.53 -25.43 1.12
C GLY A 65 -16.70 -24.43 1.15
N MET A 66 -16.51 -23.22 0.62
CA MET A 66 -17.51 -22.16 0.69
C MET A 66 -18.43 -22.06 -0.53
N GLY A 67 -18.17 -22.81 -1.61
CA GLY A 67 -18.96 -22.74 -2.85
C GLY A 67 -18.90 -21.35 -3.53
N TRP A 68 -17.88 -20.57 -3.24
CA TRP A 68 -17.73 -19.23 -3.81
C TRP A 68 -17.43 -19.22 -5.30
N GLU A 69 -16.80 -20.28 -5.79
CA GLU A 69 -16.52 -20.50 -7.19
C GLU A 69 -17.79 -20.54 -8.06
N GLU A 70 -18.94 -20.91 -7.49
CA GLU A 70 -20.24 -20.93 -8.15
C GLU A 70 -20.95 -19.57 -8.09
N ASN A 71 -20.47 -18.64 -7.26
CA ASN A 71 -21.10 -17.34 -7.11
C ASN A 71 -20.81 -16.45 -8.31
N LYS A 72 -21.87 -16.19 -9.10
CA LYS A 72 -21.79 -15.38 -10.32
C LYS A 72 -21.18 -13.99 -10.09
N LYS A 73 -21.56 -13.29 -9.00
CA LYS A 73 -21.04 -11.95 -8.69
C LYS A 73 -19.53 -11.98 -8.42
N LEU A 74 -19.03 -12.99 -7.71
CA LEU A 74 -17.60 -13.10 -7.42
C LEU A 74 -16.79 -13.44 -8.68
N ARG A 75 -17.35 -14.18 -9.61
CA ARG A 75 -16.74 -14.43 -10.93
C ARG A 75 -16.73 -13.16 -11.79
N GLU A 76 -17.81 -12.40 -11.81
CA GLU A 76 -17.90 -11.11 -12.52
C GLU A 76 -16.89 -10.10 -11.98
N LEU A 77 -16.54 -10.18 -10.68
CA LEU A 77 -15.48 -9.39 -10.07
C LEU A 77 -14.07 -9.90 -10.38
N GLY A 78 -13.92 -11.01 -11.08
CA GLY A 78 -12.63 -11.60 -11.43
C GLY A 78 -11.86 -12.15 -10.22
N LEU A 79 -12.55 -12.53 -9.15
CA LEU A 79 -11.94 -13.13 -7.96
C LEU A 79 -11.59 -14.62 -8.18
N PHE A 80 -12.13 -15.22 -9.21
CA PHE A 80 -11.85 -16.59 -9.62
C PHE A 80 -11.44 -16.65 -11.09
N SER A 81 -10.50 -17.54 -11.41
CA SER A 81 -10.17 -17.87 -12.78
C SER A 81 -11.32 -18.65 -13.45
N GLU A 82 -11.25 -18.80 -14.77
CA GLU A 82 -12.21 -19.64 -15.52
C GLU A 82 -12.26 -21.09 -15.01
N ALA A 83 -11.13 -21.59 -14.51
CA ALA A 83 -11.02 -22.91 -13.89
C ALA A 83 -11.53 -23.00 -12.46
N GLY A 84 -12.13 -21.92 -11.92
CA GLY A 84 -12.64 -21.87 -10.56
C GLY A 84 -11.59 -21.71 -9.46
N ARG A 85 -10.33 -21.37 -9.79
CA ARG A 85 -9.31 -21.12 -8.81
C ARG A 85 -9.43 -19.70 -8.25
N TRP A 86 -9.26 -19.55 -6.95
CA TRP A 86 -9.15 -18.27 -6.29
C TRP A 86 -7.92 -17.50 -6.80
N LEU A 87 -8.11 -16.24 -7.19
CA LEU A 87 -7.05 -15.42 -7.79
C LEU A 87 -5.89 -15.16 -6.83
N LEU A 88 -6.19 -15.08 -5.54
CA LEU A 88 -5.21 -14.76 -4.48
C LEU A 88 -4.81 -16.01 -3.68
N GLU A 89 -4.87 -17.20 -4.29
CA GLU A 89 -4.42 -18.46 -3.70
C GLU A 89 -2.94 -18.36 -3.29
N ASP A 90 -2.60 -18.92 -2.12
CA ASP A 90 -1.24 -18.95 -1.55
C ASP A 90 -0.57 -17.58 -1.43
N ARG A 91 -1.34 -16.54 -1.06
CA ARG A 91 -0.85 -15.17 -0.92
C ARG A 91 -1.26 -14.56 0.41
N PHE A 92 -0.42 -13.67 0.93
CA PHE A 92 -0.85 -12.72 1.94
C PHE A 92 -1.77 -11.70 1.28
N ILE A 93 -2.99 -11.59 1.79
CA ILE A 93 -4.06 -10.76 1.23
C ILE A 93 -4.21 -9.53 2.09
N PHE A 94 -4.32 -8.36 1.47
CA PHE A 94 -4.65 -7.12 2.16
C PHE A 94 -5.60 -6.25 1.33
N PRO A 95 -6.42 -5.42 2.00
CA PRO A 95 -7.44 -4.63 1.35
C PRO A 95 -6.88 -3.35 0.75
N VAL A 96 -7.38 -2.95 -0.41
CA VAL A 96 -7.31 -1.58 -0.89
C VAL A 96 -8.59 -0.89 -0.51
N LYS A 97 -8.48 0.25 0.17
CA LYS A 97 -9.62 0.99 0.70
C LYS A 97 -9.78 2.34 -0.03
N ASP A 98 -11.01 2.76 -0.23
CA ASP A 98 -11.33 4.11 -0.69
C ASP A 98 -11.20 5.14 0.45
N MET A 99 -11.50 6.40 0.17
CA MET A 99 -11.48 7.50 1.14
C MET A 99 -12.50 7.33 2.29
N LEU A 100 -13.52 6.51 2.10
CA LEU A 100 -14.53 6.20 3.12
C LEU A 100 -14.18 4.96 3.95
N GLY A 101 -13.05 4.30 3.65
CA GLY A 101 -12.62 3.07 4.31
C GLY A 101 -13.27 1.81 3.75
N ASN A 102 -14.02 1.90 2.66
CA ASN A 102 -14.60 0.74 2.01
C ASN A 102 -13.54 -0.05 1.25
N VAL A 103 -13.59 -1.37 1.33
CA VAL A 103 -12.73 -2.24 0.53
C VAL A 103 -13.21 -2.22 -0.92
N ILE A 104 -12.34 -1.83 -1.83
CA ILE A 104 -12.59 -1.71 -3.27
C ILE A 104 -11.75 -2.64 -4.14
N ALA A 105 -10.74 -3.26 -3.57
CA ALA A 105 -9.95 -4.30 -4.18
C ALA A 105 -9.21 -5.10 -3.11
N LEU A 106 -8.71 -6.26 -3.49
CA LEU A 106 -7.79 -7.05 -2.68
C LEU A 106 -6.47 -7.18 -3.43
N ILE A 107 -5.38 -7.12 -2.69
CA ILE A 107 -4.05 -7.39 -3.20
C ILE A 107 -3.53 -8.65 -2.55
N GLY A 108 -3.00 -9.56 -3.34
CA GLY A 108 -2.25 -10.71 -2.88
C GLY A 108 -0.77 -10.49 -3.10
N TRP A 109 0.03 -10.64 -2.06
CA TRP A 109 1.48 -10.63 -2.12
C TRP A 109 2.04 -12.04 -1.92
N TYR A 110 2.88 -12.47 -2.84
CA TYR A 110 3.56 -13.76 -2.78
C TYR A 110 5.01 -13.56 -2.35
N PRO A 111 5.44 -14.15 -1.21
CA PRO A 111 6.76 -13.86 -0.63
C PRO A 111 7.94 -14.32 -1.49
N ASP A 112 7.85 -15.49 -2.13
CA ASP A 112 8.99 -16.10 -2.83
C ASP A 112 9.47 -15.29 -4.03
N ASP A 113 8.55 -14.71 -4.80
CA ASP A 113 8.89 -13.89 -5.97
C ASP A 113 8.60 -12.40 -5.78
N LYS A 114 8.15 -12.02 -4.57
CA LYS A 114 7.79 -10.65 -4.16
C LYS A 114 6.77 -9.99 -5.07
N LYS A 115 5.99 -10.77 -5.82
CA LYS A 115 5.00 -10.27 -6.77
C LYS A 115 3.67 -9.94 -6.12
N TYR A 116 3.04 -8.91 -6.66
CA TYR A 116 1.71 -8.49 -6.29
C TYR A 116 0.70 -8.81 -7.38
N ILE A 117 -0.41 -9.42 -6.99
CA ILE A 117 -1.60 -9.54 -7.83
C ILE A 117 -2.70 -8.69 -7.20
N THR A 118 -3.35 -7.86 -8.01
CA THR A 118 -4.51 -7.08 -7.58
C THR A 118 -5.75 -7.65 -8.25
N THR A 119 -6.82 -7.81 -7.49
CA THR A 119 -8.10 -8.24 -8.06
C THR A 119 -8.54 -7.24 -9.14
N PRO A 120 -9.03 -7.72 -10.29
CA PRO A 120 -9.58 -6.85 -11.32
C PRO A 120 -10.75 -6.04 -10.78
N SER A 121 -10.93 -4.83 -11.27
CA SER A 121 -12.03 -3.99 -10.83
C SER A 121 -12.41 -2.97 -11.90
N ALA A 122 -13.70 -2.77 -12.07
CA ALA A 122 -14.22 -1.65 -12.86
C ALA A 122 -14.06 -0.30 -12.15
N TYR A 123 -13.85 -0.32 -10.83
CA TYR A 123 -13.79 0.88 -9.96
C TYR A 123 -12.43 1.11 -9.34
N PHE A 124 -11.47 0.22 -9.58
CA PHE A 124 -10.12 0.34 -9.08
C PHE A 124 -9.11 0.26 -10.22
N SER A 125 -8.25 1.25 -10.31
CA SER A 125 -7.10 1.24 -11.21
C SER A 125 -5.86 1.70 -10.46
N LYS A 126 -4.77 0.94 -10.54
CA LYS A 126 -3.47 1.34 -9.99
C LYS A 126 -2.98 2.68 -10.55
N LYS A 127 -3.46 3.06 -11.74
CA LYS A 127 -3.11 4.34 -12.38
C LYS A 127 -3.84 5.53 -11.78
N CYS A 128 -4.97 5.29 -11.09
CA CYS A 128 -5.86 6.35 -10.63
C CYS A 128 -5.88 6.51 -9.11
N LEU A 129 -5.40 5.50 -8.37
CA LEU A 129 -5.57 5.46 -6.92
C LEU A 129 -4.23 5.16 -6.22
N PHE A 130 -4.17 5.58 -4.94
CA PHE A 130 -3.09 5.24 -4.04
C PHE A 130 -3.52 4.15 -3.05
N PHE A 131 -2.58 3.37 -2.58
CA PHE A 131 -2.79 2.58 -1.37
C PHE A 131 -2.68 3.49 -0.14
N GLY A 132 -3.69 3.43 0.74
CA GLY A 132 -3.76 4.28 1.94
C GLY A 132 -4.71 5.47 1.82
N MET A 133 -5.58 5.50 0.80
CA MET A 133 -6.51 6.60 0.56
C MET A 133 -7.52 6.82 1.70
N GLU A 134 -7.75 5.85 2.55
CA GLU A 134 -8.62 5.97 3.72
C GLU A 134 -8.20 7.10 4.66
N MET A 135 -6.92 7.50 4.66
CA MET A 135 -6.46 8.63 5.47
C MET A 135 -7.03 9.98 5.01
N LEU A 136 -7.48 10.07 3.75
CA LEU A 136 -8.10 11.30 3.22
C LEU A 136 -9.50 11.55 3.79
N GLY A 137 -10.19 10.50 4.21
CA GLY A 137 -11.50 10.57 4.84
C GLY A 137 -11.46 10.89 6.33
N MET A 138 -10.28 10.95 6.96
CA MET A 138 -10.16 11.25 8.38
C MET A 138 -10.57 12.70 8.69
N GLN A 139 -11.24 12.90 9.83
CA GLN A 139 -11.67 14.23 10.28
C GLN A 139 -10.48 15.20 10.43
N ASN A 140 -9.35 14.73 10.95
CA ASN A 140 -8.10 15.48 11.08
C ASN A 140 -7.11 15.08 9.99
N ARG A 141 -7.51 15.24 8.73
CA ARG A 141 -6.65 14.92 7.59
C ARG A 141 -5.32 15.65 7.66
N PRO A 142 -4.20 14.95 7.43
CA PRO A 142 -2.88 15.58 7.44
C PRO A 142 -2.75 16.62 6.33
N LYS A 143 -2.08 17.73 6.63
CA LYS A 143 -1.77 18.78 5.65
C LYS A 143 -0.54 18.49 4.83
N VAL A 144 0.31 17.61 5.31
CA VAL A 144 1.56 17.16 4.70
C VAL A 144 1.51 15.65 4.59
N THR A 145 1.96 15.11 3.47
CA THR A 145 2.03 13.67 3.25
C THR A 145 3.29 13.27 2.52
N PHE A 146 3.67 12.02 2.69
CA PHE A 146 4.70 11.37 1.90
C PHE A 146 4.06 10.51 0.81
N ILE A 147 4.74 10.40 -0.32
CA ILE A 147 4.38 9.48 -1.41
C ILE A 147 5.58 8.56 -1.62
N VAL A 148 5.33 7.26 -1.65
CA VAL A 148 6.33 6.20 -1.89
C VAL A 148 5.86 5.29 -3.02
N GLU A 149 6.75 4.47 -3.57
CA GLU A 149 6.38 3.52 -4.62
C GLU A 149 5.67 2.29 -4.06
N GLY A 150 6.20 1.74 -2.97
CA GLY A 150 5.84 0.44 -2.43
C GLY A 150 4.84 0.50 -1.26
N ILE A 151 4.06 -0.56 -1.14
CA ILE A 151 3.08 -0.70 -0.05
C ILE A 151 3.79 -0.87 1.30
N PHE A 152 4.87 -1.67 1.35
CA PHE A 152 5.62 -1.87 2.58
C PHE A 152 6.31 -0.59 3.03
N ASP A 153 6.87 0.21 2.10
CA ASP A 153 7.45 1.52 2.41
C ASP A 153 6.43 2.43 3.12
N ARG A 154 5.20 2.47 2.57
CA ARG A 154 4.10 3.20 3.21
C ARG A 154 3.82 2.71 4.62
N LEU A 155 3.71 1.38 4.81
CA LEU A 155 3.40 0.82 6.12
C LEU A 155 4.47 1.18 7.15
N MET A 156 5.73 1.15 6.77
CA MET A 156 6.85 1.53 7.63
C MET A 156 6.79 3.02 8.01
N LEU A 157 6.56 3.91 7.03
CA LEU A 157 6.42 5.35 7.31
C LEU A 157 5.23 5.66 8.22
N VAL A 158 4.09 5.01 8.03
CA VAL A 158 2.92 5.17 8.89
C VAL A 158 3.20 4.69 10.32
N ALA A 159 3.96 3.61 10.49
CA ALA A 159 4.37 3.11 11.80
C ALA A 159 5.27 4.12 12.55
N LEU A 160 6.12 4.86 11.84
CA LEU A 160 6.93 5.95 12.38
C LEU A 160 6.11 7.23 12.66
N GLY A 161 4.85 7.27 12.26
CA GLY A 161 3.95 8.42 12.46
C GLY A 161 3.90 9.41 11.30
N PHE A 162 4.46 9.06 10.14
CA PHE A 162 4.39 9.89 8.94
C PHE A 162 3.16 9.55 8.10
N PRO A 163 2.26 10.50 7.81
CA PRO A 163 1.19 10.30 6.84
C PRO A 163 1.76 9.95 5.48
N CYS A 164 1.33 8.84 4.89
CA CYS A 164 1.92 8.34 3.66
C CYS A 164 0.90 7.64 2.77
N LEU A 165 1.03 7.83 1.46
CA LEU A 165 0.34 7.10 0.40
C LEU A 165 1.36 6.32 -0.43
N ALA A 166 0.97 5.14 -0.94
CA ALA A 166 1.80 4.40 -1.89
C ALA A 166 1.23 4.47 -3.31
N GLU A 167 2.10 4.76 -4.27
CA GLU A 167 1.76 4.89 -5.70
C GLU A 167 1.25 3.59 -6.34
N MET A 168 1.74 2.45 -5.90
CA MET A 168 1.47 1.13 -6.50
C MET A 168 1.82 1.06 -8.00
N GLY A 169 2.72 1.90 -8.46
CA GLY A 169 3.18 1.98 -9.86
C GLY A 169 3.71 3.37 -10.19
N ILE A 170 4.59 3.47 -11.17
CA ILE A 170 5.38 4.66 -11.46
C ILE A 170 4.58 5.75 -12.17
N THR A 171 3.50 5.39 -12.86
CA THR A 171 2.81 6.30 -13.76
C THR A 171 1.87 7.23 -12.99
N SER A 172 2.10 8.53 -13.08
CA SER A 172 1.12 9.54 -12.66
C SER A 172 -0.09 9.58 -13.59
N SER A 173 -1.19 10.11 -13.10
CA SER A 173 -2.41 10.37 -13.86
C SER A 173 -3.09 11.62 -13.32
N ALA A 174 -3.98 12.21 -14.11
CA ALA A 174 -4.74 13.39 -13.68
C ALA A 174 -5.57 13.12 -12.41
N GLU A 175 -6.04 11.89 -12.22
CA GLU A 175 -6.76 11.47 -11.02
C GLU A 175 -5.83 11.47 -9.80
N LYS A 176 -4.61 10.94 -9.91
CA LYS A 176 -3.61 10.99 -8.84
C LYS A 176 -3.20 12.41 -8.52
N GLU A 177 -2.95 13.24 -9.53
CA GLU A 177 -2.61 14.65 -9.36
C GLU A 177 -3.71 15.41 -8.61
N SER A 178 -4.99 15.10 -8.87
CA SER A 178 -6.11 15.70 -8.14
C SER A 178 -6.09 15.35 -6.64
N ILE A 179 -5.57 14.18 -6.28
CA ILE A 179 -5.43 13.75 -4.88
C ILE A 179 -4.38 14.60 -4.15
N TYR A 180 -3.34 15.05 -4.82
CA TYR A 180 -2.35 15.94 -4.22
C TYR A 180 -2.96 17.25 -3.73
N GLY A 181 -4.02 17.73 -4.37
CA GLY A 181 -4.76 18.93 -3.95
C GLY A 181 -5.38 18.86 -2.54
N PHE A 182 -5.48 17.66 -1.96
CA PHE A 182 -5.90 17.49 -0.58
C PHE A 182 -4.83 17.86 0.44
N PHE A 183 -3.58 18.03 0.02
CA PHE A 183 -2.45 18.33 0.89
C PHE A 183 -1.87 19.72 0.62
N LYS A 184 -1.37 20.36 1.67
CA LYS A 184 -0.61 21.61 1.54
C LYS A 184 0.77 21.36 0.93
N ARG A 185 1.34 20.17 1.21
CA ARG A 185 2.68 19.79 0.74
C ARG A 185 2.80 18.27 0.63
N VAL A 186 3.52 17.85 -0.38
CA VAL A 186 3.81 16.44 -0.66
C VAL A 186 5.33 16.24 -0.72
N TYR A 187 5.82 15.19 -0.08
CA TYR A 187 7.21 14.74 -0.19
C TYR A 187 7.25 13.40 -0.90
N GLY A 188 7.78 13.37 -2.12
CA GLY A 188 7.99 12.15 -2.89
C GLY A 188 9.27 11.45 -2.45
N ILE A 189 9.18 10.15 -2.17
CA ILE A 189 10.34 9.29 -1.86
C ILE A 189 10.31 8.12 -2.85
N PRO A 190 10.87 8.29 -4.05
CA PRO A 190 11.02 7.20 -5.00
C PRO A 190 12.11 6.22 -4.56
N ASP A 191 12.10 5.01 -5.08
CA ASP A 191 13.14 4.02 -4.86
C ASP A 191 14.53 4.56 -5.26
N ASN A 192 15.57 4.20 -4.50
CA ASN A 192 16.93 4.62 -4.78
C ASN A 192 17.59 3.76 -5.87
N ASP A 193 16.92 3.64 -6.99
CA ASP A 193 17.40 2.94 -8.16
C ASP A 193 17.39 3.83 -9.41
N LYS A 194 17.71 3.27 -10.56
CA LYS A 194 17.75 4.01 -11.83
C LYS A 194 16.37 4.58 -12.21
N VAL A 195 15.30 3.86 -11.88
CA VAL A 195 13.93 4.25 -12.21
C VAL A 195 13.47 5.39 -11.30
N GLY A 196 13.65 5.24 -9.98
CA GLY A 196 13.30 6.30 -9.03
C GLY A 196 14.09 7.59 -9.23
N ARG A 197 15.38 7.50 -9.66
CA ARG A 197 16.16 8.69 -10.07
C ARG A 197 15.55 9.39 -11.27
N ARG A 198 15.00 8.65 -12.23
CA ARG A 198 14.29 9.23 -13.37
C ARG A 198 13.00 9.90 -12.92
N VAL A 199 12.20 9.23 -12.08
CA VAL A 199 10.98 9.80 -11.52
C VAL A 199 11.25 11.15 -10.85
N MET A 200 12.33 11.25 -10.07
CA MET A 200 12.73 12.49 -9.42
C MET A 200 13.20 13.57 -10.41
N ASN A 201 14.05 13.21 -11.36
CA ASN A 201 14.68 14.17 -12.28
C ASN A 201 13.70 14.71 -13.33
N GLU A 202 12.75 13.90 -13.75
CA GLU A 202 11.76 14.23 -14.78
C GLU A 202 10.40 14.62 -14.19
N ASP A 203 10.30 14.63 -12.84
CA ASP A 203 9.06 14.90 -12.08
C ASP A 203 7.87 14.07 -12.58
N GLU A 204 8.11 12.77 -12.82
CA GLU A 204 7.09 11.87 -13.38
C GLU A 204 5.84 11.73 -12.50
N TRP A 205 5.95 12.07 -11.21
CA TRP A 205 4.79 12.09 -10.30
C TRP A 205 4.02 13.41 -10.35
N ASN A 206 4.51 14.43 -11.05
CA ASN A 206 3.89 15.75 -11.16
C ASN A 206 3.50 16.31 -9.78
N LEU A 207 4.45 16.37 -8.86
CA LEU A 207 4.19 16.83 -7.52
C LEU A 207 3.69 18.29 -7.51
N PRO A 208 2.74 18.66 -6.64
CA PRO A 208 2.20 20.01 -6.59
C PRO A 208 3.26 21.04 -6.23
N ARG A 209 3.06 22.29 -6.65
CA ARG A 209 3.97 23.41 -6.37
C ARG A 209 4.27 23.51 -4.85
N GLY A 210 5.53 23.66 -4.50
CA GLY A 210 6.00 23.72 -3.12
C GLY A 210 6.22 22.35 -2.47
N SER A 211 6.05 21.28 -3.24
CA SER A 211 6.44 19.92 -2.86
C SER A 211 7.89 19.64 -3.25
N SER A 212 8.45 18.53 -2.80
CA SER A 212 9.83 18.17 -3.07
C SER A 212 10.02 16.66 -3.06
N TYR A 213 11.03 16.19 -3.78
CA TYR A 213 11.53 14.83 -3.63
C TYR A 213 12.56 14.75 -2.51
N ILE A 214 12.52 13.68 -1.73
CA ILE A 214 13.55 13.28 -0.77
C ILE A 214 14.27 12.10 -1.37
N PHE A 215 15.58 12.17 -1.38
CA PHE A 215 16.45 11.15 -1.92
C PHE A 215 17.70 11.06 -1.05
N TRP A 216 18.24 9.88 -0.85
CA TRP A 216 19.48 9.64 -0.09
C TRP A 216 20.60 9.17 -1.00
N GLU A 217 21.83 9.49 -0.62
CA GLU A 217 23.01 9.18 -1.43
C GLU A 217 23.53 7.74 -1.25
N ASP A 218 23.17 7.11 -0.12
CA ASP A 218 23.59 5.75 0.19
C ASP A 218 22.95 4.75 -0.77
N SER A 219 23.76 4.26 -1.71
CA SER A 219 23.31 3.30 -2.73
C SER A 219 23.10 1.87 -2.19
N SER A 220 23.48 1.59 -0.94
CA SER A 220 23.23 0.30 -0.30
C SER A 220 21.78 0.14 0.17
N VAL A 221 21.05 1.25 0.28
CA VAL A 221 19.65 1.28 0.68
C VAL A 221 18.78 1.61 -0.52
N LYS A 222 17.92 0.69 -0.90
CA LYS A 222 17.05 0.86 -2.07
C LYS A 222 15.83 1.72 -1.76
N ASP A 223 15.14 1.44 -0.69
CA ASP A 223 13.83 2.00 -0.34
C ASP A 223 13.67 2.13 1.19
N ILE A 224 12.54 2.64 1.63
CA ILE A 224 12.23 2.77 3.07
C ILE A 224 12.17 1.40 3.75
N ASP A 225 11.66 0.39 3.06
CA ASP A 225 11.61 -0.97 3.57
C ASP A 225 13.02 -1.53 3.86
N ASP A 226 13.98 -1.28 2.98
CA ASP A 226 15.38 -1.66 3.20
C ASP A 226 16.02 -0.89 4.37
N MET A 227 15.60 0.35 4.63
CA MET A 227 16.09 1.08 5.82
C MET A 227 15.75 0.33 7.11
N PHE A 228 14.55 -0.22 7.22
CA PHE A 228 14.11 -0.96 8.40
C PHE A 228 14.85 -2.27 8.66
N LYS A 229 15.57 -2.79 7.67
CA LYS A 229 16.42 -3.97 7.82
C LYS A 229 17.82 -3.61 8.35
N ASN A 230 18.26 -2.37 8.12
CA ASN A 230 19.64 -1.95 8.32
C ASN A 230 19.81 -0.89 9.41
N TYR A 231 18.76 -0.19 9.80
CA TYR A 231 18.83 0.95 10.72
C TYR A 231 17.74 0.89 11.78
N GLU A 232 18.03 1.45 12.93
CA GLU A 232 17.06 1.63 14.00
C GLU A 232 15.93 2.59 13.58
N PRO A 233 14.67 2.32 13.94
CA PRO A 233 13.51 3.13 13.53
C PRO A 233 13.62 4.62 13.88
N GLU A 234 14.17 4.95 15.05
CA GLU A 234 14.36 6.35 15.47
C GLU A 234 15.38 7.07 14.60
N SER A 235 16.45 6.37 14.17
CA SER A 235 17.44 6.94 13.24
C SER A 235 16.83 7.25 11.88
N ILE A 236 15.96 6.36 11.37
CA ILE A 236 15.23 6.59 10.12
C ILE A 236 14.34 7.82 10.24
N LYS A 237 13.62 7.93 11.35
CA LYS A 237 12.73 9.06 11.64
C LYS A 237 13.49 10.38 11.67
N ASP A 238 14.65 10.42 12.33
CA ASP A 238 15.48 11.63 12.44
C ASP A 238 16.02 12.07 11.07
N VAL A 239 16.48 11.12 10.24
CA VAL A 239 16.93 11.39 8.86
C VAL A 239 15.81 11.99 8.02
N LEU A 240 14.61 11.44 8.08
CA LEU A 240 13.46 11.94 7.33
C LEU A 240 13.02 13.34 7.81
N LEU A 241 12.99 13.58 9.12
CA LEU A 241 12.67 14.90 9.68
C LEU A 241 13.69 15.95 9.28
N GLU A 242 14.98 15.61 9.27
CA GLU A 242 16.02 16.54 8.84
C GLU A 242 15.92 16.83 7.34
N ALA A 243 15.66 15.81 6.51
CA ALA A 243 15.45 16.00 5.08
C ALA A 243 14.27 16.95 4.79
N VAL A 244 13.17 16.80 5.51
CA VAL A 244 12.01 17.70 5.41
C VAL A 244 12.41 19.14 5.79
N LYS A 245 13.09 19.35 6.93
CA LYS A 245 13.55 20.68 7.37
C LYS A 245 14.46 21.34 6.35
N GLN A 246 15.38 20.59 5.74
CA GLN A 246 16.28 21.13 4.71
C GLN A 246 15.53 21.58 3.46
N LYS A 247 14.49 20.84 3.05
CA LYS A 247 13.63 21.21 1.91
C LYS A 247 12.79 22.45 2.23
N GLU A 248 12.29 22.58 3.46
CA GLU A 248 11.52 23.74 3.89
C GLU A 248 12.35 25.03 3.86
N ARG A 249 13.57 25.00 4.37
CA ARG A 249 14.50 26.16 4.33
C ARG A 249 14.81 26.65 2.92
N LYS A 250 14.82 25.75 1.92
CA LYS A 250 15.08 26.11 0.50
C LYS A 250 13.88 26.76 -0.20
N ILE A 251 12.68 26.61 0.34
CA ILE A 251 11.44 27.16 -0.24
C ILE A 251 11.18 28.58 0.27
N GLU A 252 11.77 28.98 1.41
CA GLU A 252 11.58 30.30 2.02
C GLU A 252 12.54 31.38 1.48
N ILE A 253 13.46 31.02 0.57
CA ILE A 253 14.38 31.92 -0.13
C ILE A 253 13.88 32.16 -1.57
#